data_07573523e17acce50f6148dc197effab
#
_entry.id   07573523e17acce50f6148dc197effab
#
_cell.length_a   1.000
_cell.length_b   1.000
_cell.length_c   1.000
_cell.angle_alpha   90.00
_cell.angle_beta   90.00
_cell.angle_gamma   90.00
#
_symmetry.space_group_name_H-M   'P 1'
#
loop_
_entity.id
_entity.type
_entity.pdbx_description
1 polymer ?
#
loop_
_entity_poly.entity_id
_entity_poly.type
_entity_poly.pdbx_seq_one_letter_code
_entity_poly.pdbx_strand_id
1 'polypeptide(L)'
;MCNWEQAWLAYEPIENQKNRNFFESVYTDQNGELVKTALQEIETASEKLFNIHIVKTEDRNKAGILLEINPTLDLGREGYAITEENGRIHICAARENGLLYGTFRFLLMVSSGKEIEGISLQEIPQNPVRMLNQWDNIDGSIERGYAGNSFFYENGKVCVTKRIADYARLLCSVGINAISINNVNVREGAEWLITEKHYKELEQISGIFGKYGISMFLCIDFAAPMTLDGLPCADPLNEEVRNWWEKKCSEIFSRIPNMRGFLVKADSEGRPGPFAYGRNHADGANMLARAVKPYGGTIIWRCFVYNCQQDWRDRRTDRARAGYDNFMPLDGKFDDNVILQIKNGPIDFQVREPVHPLFGGLQHTNQMLEVQIAQEYTGQQIDVCYLVPMWKEVLDFSTGCGKPEDTVANIISGRTFGQVKCGMAAVANTGKDANWTGHDLAGANLYGFGRLAWNPQTSAEEIVQEWIALQISRDSGVMAVVSDILLRSREVYERYTAPLGIGFMVNPAHHYGPNPEGYEYSKWGTYHRADHLAVGVDRS
;
A
#
# COMPACT_ATOMS: atom_id res chain seq x y z
N MET A 1 -10.18 -24.26 13.04
CA MET A 1 -10.04 -22.86 13.55
C MET A 1 -9.17 -22.10 12.58
N CYS A 2 -9.55 -20.88 12.21
CA CYS A 2 -8.77 -20.07 11.28
C CYS A 2 -7.37 -19.78 11.85
N ASN A 3 -6.34 -19.90 11.02
CA ASN A 3 -4.97 -19.55 11.40
C ASN A 3 -4.69 -18.09 11.07
N TRP A 4 -5.04 -17.20 12.00
CA TRP A 4 -4.93 -15.77 11.81
C TRP A 4 -3.50 -15.27 11.64
N GLU A 5 -2.51 -15.89 12.26
CA GLU A 5 -1.10 -15.51 12.13
C GLU A 5 -0.55 -15.74 10.72
N GLN A 6 -1.02 -16.79 10.04
CA GLN A 6 -0.64 -17.09 8.66
C GLN A 6 -1.54 -16.39 7.63
N ALA A 7 -2.64 -15.78 8.08
CA ALA A 7 -3.64 -15.13 7.25
C ALA A 7 -4.05 -16.04 6.06
N TRP A 8 -4.24 -15.50 4.90
CA TRP A 8 -4.62 -16.23 3.67
C TRP A 8 -3.53 -17.17 3.12
N LEU A 9 -2.35 -17.24 3.78
CA LEU A 9 -1.26 -18.17 3.45
C LEU A 9 -1.14 -19.32 4.48
N ALA A 10 -2.23 -19.64 5.18
CA ALA A 10 -2.29 -20.76 6.10
C ALA A 10 -2.16 -22.10 5.37
N TYR A 11 -2.59 -22.17 4.12
CA TYR A 11 -2.60 -23.40 3.30
C TYR A 11 -3.32 -24.56 3.99
N GLU A 12 -4.57 -24.31 4.38
CA GLU A 12 -5.42 -25.33 5.01
C GLU A 12 -5.58 -26.55 4.08
N PRO A 13 -5.48 -27.78 4.60
CA PRO A 13 -5.57 -28.99 3.79
C PRO A 13 -6.77 -29.06 2.86
N ILE A 14 -6.60 -29.58 1.67
CA ILE A 14 -7.63 -29.76 0.67
C ILE A 14 -7.67 -31.18 0.14
N GLU A 15 -8.89 -31.69 -0.10
CA GLU A 15 -9.11 -32.98 -0.74
C GLU A 15 -9.35 -32.75 -2.25
N ASN A 16 -8.28 -32.59 -3.02
CA ASN A 16 -8.34 -32.48 -4.47
C ASN A 16 -7.18 -33.28 -5.09
N GLN A 17 -7.51 -34.53 -5.50
CA GLN A 17 -6.51 -35.46 -6.04
C GLN A 17 -5.90 -34.95 -7.36
N LYS A 18 -6.66 -34.22 -8.18
CA LYS A 18 -6.12 -33.68 -9.44
C LYS A 18 -5.05 -32.63 -9.16
N ASN A 19 -5.36 -31.66 -8.30
CA ASN A 19 -4.39 -30.64 -7.91
C ASN A 19 -3.19 -31.25 -7.19
N ARG A 20 -3.43 -32.28 -6.34
CA ARG A 20 -2.38 -32.97 -5.58
C ARG A 20 -1.28 -33.55 -6.49
N ASN A 21 -1.64 -34.10 -7.64
CA ASN A 21 -0.69 -34.75 -8.56
C ASN A 21 0.36 -33.78 -9.10
N PHE A 22 0.06 -32.49 -9.23
CA PHE A 22 1.03 -31.50 -9.65
C PHE A 22 2.16 -31.29 -8.62
N PHE A 23 1.90 -31.54 -7.33
CA PHE A 23 2.84 -31.27 -6.24
C PHE A 23 3.82 -32.42 -5.93
N GLU A 24 3.94 -33.42 -6.81
CA GLU A 24 4.91 -34.51 -6.61
C GLU A 24 6.35 -34.05 -6.90
N SER A 25 6.55 -33.17 -7.87
CA SER A 25 7.88 -32.70 -8.25
C SER A 25 7.88 -31.30 -8.86
N VAL A 26 9.00 -30.58 -8.66
CA VAL A 26 9.23 -29.25 -9.23
C VAL A 26 10.57 -29.21 -9.96
N TYR A 27 10.60 -28.51 -11.09
CA TYR A 27 11.81 -28.25 -11.87
C TYR A 27 12.01 -26.76 -12.09
N THR A 28 13.25 -26.31 -11.98
CA THR A 28 13.74 -25.05 -12.52
C THR A 28 15.25 -25.14 -12.72
N ASP A 29 15.75 -24.50 -13.76
CA ASP A 29 17.19 -24.28 -14.02
C ASP A 29 17.72 -22.97 -13.44
N GLN A 30 16.82 -22.17 -12.83
CA GLN A 30 17.13 -20.87 -12.25
C GLN A 30 17.56 -21.00 -10.78
N ASN A 31 18.40 -20.08 -10.31
CA ASN A 31 18.97 -20.13 -8.95
C ASN A 31 18.97 -18.78 -8.21
N GLY A 32 18.28 -17.76 -8.72
CA GLY A 32 18.16 -16.45 -8.11
C GLY A 32 17.43 -16.47 -6.75
N GLU A 33 17.55 -15.39 -5.99
CA GLU A 33 16.97 -15.33 -4.64
C GLU A 33 15.44 -15.38 -4.65
N LEU A 34 14.79 -14.75 -5.62
CA LEU A 34 13.32 -14.79 -5.70
C LEU A 34 12.84 -16.18 -6.18
N VAL A 35 13.63 -16.88 -6.99
CA VAL A 35 13.33 -18.26 -7.38
C VAL A 35 13.45 -19.21 -6.20
N LYS A 36 14.46 -19.04 -5.34
CA LYS A 36 14.59 -19.81 -4.09
C LYS A 36 13.40 -19.58 -3.16
N THR A 37 12.94 -18.32 -3.05
CA THR A 37 11.73 -17.98 -2.29
C THR A 37 10.50 -18.67 -2.88
N ALA A 38 10.33 -18.68 -4.20
CA ALA A 38 9.24 -19.38 -4.89
C ALA A 38 9.27 -20.90 -4.62
N LEU A 39 10.43 -21.54 -4.72
CA LEU A 39 10.59 -22.96 -4.42
C LEU A 39 10.23 -23.28 -2.96
N GLN A 40 10.71 -22.49 -2.01
CA GLN A 40 10.41 -22.66 -0.59
C GLN A 40 8.91 -22.49 -0.31
N GLU A 41 8.24 -21.58 -1.02
CA GLU A 41 6.81 -21.37 -0.88
C GLU A 41 6.01 -22.57 -1.43
N ILE A 42 6.41 -23.13 -2.60
CA ILE A 42 5.82 -24.35 -3.15
C ILE A 42 6.01 -25.54 -2.20
N GLU A 43 7.18 -25.70 -1.63
CA GLU A 43 7.48 -26.75 -0.64
C GLU A 43 6.55 -26.63 0.58
N THR A 44 6.45 -25.42 1.13
CA THR A 44 5.58 -25.13 2.29
C THR A 44 4.11 -25.41 1.96
N ALA A 45 3.64 -25.01 0.79
CA ALA A 45 2.26 -25.23 0.37
C ALA A 45 1.97 -26.71 0.10
N SER A 46 2.90 -27.43 -0.54
CA SER A 46 2.78 -28.86 -0.85
C SER A 46 2.63 -29.70 0.44
N GLU A 47 3.44 -29.39 1.44
CA GLU A 47 3.38 -30.05 2.73
C GLU A 47 2.06 -29.77 3.45
N LYS A 48 1.65 -28.50 3.53
CA LYS A 48 0.43 -28.11 4.25
C LYS A 48 -0.86 -28.52 3.56
N LEU A 49 -0.97 -28.30 2.23
CA LEU A 49 -2.19 -28.59 1.48
C LEU A 49 -2.42 -30.09 1.30
N PHE A 50 -1.35 -30.88 1.08
CA PHE A 50 -1.47 -32.26 0.60
C PHE A 50 -0.65 -33.27 1.42
N ASN A 51 0.11 -32.82 2.40
CA ASN A 51 1.07 -33.66 3.16
C ASN A 51 2.06 -34.39 2.21
N ILE A 52 2.63 -33.62 1.27
CA ILE A 52 3.62 -34.12 0.29
C ILE A 52 4.93 -33.36 0.48
N HIS A 53 6.03 -34.07 0.57
CA HIS A 53 7.37 -33.51 0.38
C HIS A 53 7.68 -33.48 -1.12
N ILE A 54 7.58 -32.29 -1.73
CA ILE A 54 7.84 -32.10 -3.16
C ILE A 54 9.32 -32.35 -3.47
N VAL A 55 9.59 -33.07 -4.56
CA VAL A 55 10.96 -33.41 -4.98
C VAL A 55 11.44 -32.44 -6.03
N LYS A 56 12.60 -31.82 -5.84
CA LYS A 56 13.27 -31.08 -6.91
C LYS A 56 13.88 -32.10 -7.89
N THR A 57 13.36 -32.13 -9.11
CA THR A 57 13.85 -33.01 -10.18
C THR A 57 14.83 -32.30 -11.10
N GLU A 58 15.80 -33.06 -11.68
CA GLU A 58 16.69 -32.55 -12.73
C GLU A 58 16.11 -32.79 -14.14
N ASP A 59 15.09 -33.62 -14.26
CA ASP A 59 14.43 -33.93 -15.52
C ASP A 59 13.17 -33.06 -15.69
N ARG A 60 13.25 -32.06 -16.57
CA ARG A 60 12.14 -31.18 -16.95
C ARG A 60 10.86 -31.94 -17.32
N ASN A 61 10.98 -33.10 -17.92
CA ASN A 61 9.83 -33.89 -18.41
C ASN A 61 9.10 -34.63 -17.28
N LYS A 62 9.72 -34.78 -16.12
CA LYS A 62 9.14 -35.44 -14.95
C LYS A 62 8.55 -34.46 -13.93
N ALA A 63 8.71 -33.15 -14.15
CA ALA A 63 8.20 -32.14 -13.23
C ALA A 63 6.67 -32.04 -13.29
N GLY A 64 6.02 -32.07 -12.14
CA GLY A 64 4.61 -31.69 -12.00
C GLY A 64 4.41 -30.18 -12.05
N ILE A 65 5.39 -29.42 -11.47
CA ILE A 65 5.45 -27.95 -11.56
C ILE A 65 6.76 -27.54 -12.24
N LEU A 66 6.65 -26.73 -13.29
CA LEU A 66 7.78 -26.19 -14.03
C LEU A 66 7.85 -24.68 -13.83
N LEU A 67 8.97 -24.19 -13.31
CA LEU A 67 9.25 -22.75 -13.15
C LEU A 67 10.27 -22.32 -14.21
N GLU A 68 9.88 -21.38 -15.09
CA GLU A 68 10.73 -20.94 -16.20
C GLU A 68 10.82 -19.42 -16.30
N ILE A 69 12.03 -18.91 -16.55
CA ILE A 69 12.25 -17.52 -16.91
C ILE A 69 12.58 -17.46 -18.40
N ASN A 70 11.71 -16.79 -19.16
CA ASN A 70 11.89 -16.54 -20.57
C ASN A 70 11.87 -15.05 -20.86
N PRO A 71 13.04 -14.40 -21.00
CA PRO A 71 13.15 -12.95 -21.20
C PRO A 71 12.51 -12.41 -22.49
N THR A 72 12.13 -13.30 -23.43
CA THR A 72 11.51 -12.91 -24.69
C THR A 72 10.01 -12.69 -24.60
N LEU A 73 9.39 -13.09 -23.48
CA LEU A 73 7.96 -12.89 -23.25
C LEU A 73 7.65 -11.41 -22.98
N ASP A 74 6.61 -10.92 -23.63
CA ASP A 74 6.09 -9.58 -23.39
C ASP A 74 5.20 -9.53 -22.13
N LEU A 75 5.81 -9.83 -20.99
CA LEU A 75 5.16 -9.86 -19.67
C LEU A 75 5.69 -8.74 -18.75
N GLY A 76 6.54 -7.87 -19.27
CA GLY A 76 7.23 -6.87 -18.44
C GLY A 76 8.10 -7.53 -17.36
N ARG A 77 8.39 -6.77 -16.31
CA ARG A 77 9.24 -7.25 -15.21
C ARG A 77 8.51 -8.20 -14.24
N GLU A 78 7.22 -8.00 -14.05
CA GLU A 78 6.46 -8.58 -12.93
C GLU A 78 5.28 -9.44 -13.40
N GLY A 79 4.96 -9.45 -14.69
CA GLY A 79 3.91 -10.30 -15.23
C GLY A 79 4.35 -11.76 -15.36
N TYR A 80 3.37 -12.64 -15.44
CA TYR A 80 3.53 -14.08 -15.52
C TYR A 80 2.45 -14.74 -16.37
N ALA A 81 2.72 -15.98 -16.80
CA ALA A 81 1.76 -16.88 -17.38
C ALA A 81 1.74 -18.19 -16.58
N ILE A 82 0.55 -18.75 -16.40
CA ILE A 82 0.33 -20.06 -15.77
C ILE A 82 -0.49 -20.90 -16.74
N THR A 83 0.05 -22.02 -17.19
CA THR A 83 -0.66 -22.98 -18.06
C THR A 83 -0.60 -24.38 -17.48
N GLU A 84 -1.64 -25.18 -17.71
CA GLU A 84 -1.59 -26.61 -17.50
C GLU A 84 -1.52 -27.27 -18.87
N GLU A 85 -0.49 -28.09 -19.10
CA GLU A 85 -0.29 -28.84 -20.32
C GLU A 85 0.22 -30.25 -20.00
N ASN A 86 -0.48 -31.27 -20.53
CA ASN A 86 -0.10 -32.68 -20.37
C ASN A 86 0.10 -33.12 -18.91
N GLY A 87 -0.78 -32.69 -18.01
CA GLY A 87 -0.74 -33.02 -16.59
C GLY A 87 0.37 -32.30 -15.80
N ARG A 88 0.87 -31.16 -16.30
CA ARG A 88 1.93 -30.36 -15.67
C ARG A 88 1.54 -28.89 -15.61
N ILE A 89 1.89 -28.25 -14.52
CA ILE A 89 1.77 -26.79 -14.37
C ILE A 89 3.05 -26.12 -14.86
N HIS A 90 2.92 -25.19 -15.76
CA HIS A 90 4.00 -24.34 -16.21
C HIS A 90 3.76 -22.90 -15.76
N ILE A 91 4.63 -22.40 -14.88
CA ILE A 91 4.66 -21.00 -14.44
C ILE A 91 5.84 -20.33 -15.14
N CYS A 92 5.55 -19.38 -16.02
CA CYS A 92 6.54 -18.71 -16.84
C CYS A 92 6.49 -17.20 -16.66
N ALA A 93 7.65 -16.55 -16.65
CA ALA A 93 7.77 -15.10 -16.52
C ALA A 93 9.00 -14.58 -17.28
N ALA A 94 9.02 -13.27 -17.56
CA ALA A 94 10.19 -12.65 -18.19
C ALA A 94 11.34 -12.39 -17.19
N ARG A 95 11.03 -12.31 -15.88
CA ARG A 95 11.98 -12.05 -14.79
C ARG A 95 11.56 -12.79 -13.51
N GLU A 96 12.48 -12.89 -12.55
CA GLU A 96 12.26 -13.57 -11.27
C GLU A 96 11.08 -13.00 -10.47
N ASN A 97 10.85 -11.68 -10.52
CA ASN A 97 9.72 -11.05 -9.85
C ASN A 97 8.38 -11.63 -10.34
N GLY A 98 8.19 -11.71 -11.65
CA GLY A 98 6.99 -12.30 -12.24
C GLY A 98 6.83 -13.76 -11.88
N LEU A 99 7.94 -14.53 -11.86
CA LEU A 99 7.90 -15.93 -11.46
C LEU A 99 7.43 -16.12 -10.02
N LEU A 100 7.91 -15.28 -9.09
CA LEU A 100 7.48 -15.32 -7.70
C LEU A 100 6.00 -14.95 -7.54
N TYR A 101 5.52 -13.90 -8.22
CA TYR A 101 4.11 -13.52 -8.21
C TYR A 101 3.22 -14.61 -8.84
N GLY A 102 3.64 -15.18 -9.96
CA GLY A 102 2.94 -16.31 -10.59
C GLY A 102 2.85 -17.52 -9.68
N THR A 103 3.92 -17.82 -8.93
CA THR A 103 3.94 -18.88 -7.93
C THR A 103 2.91 -18.63 -6.84
N PHE A 104 2.90 -17.45 -6.22
CA PHE A 104 1.89 -17.12 -5.21
C PHE A 104 0.47 -17.19 -5.80
N ARG A 105 0.24 -16.66 -7.00
CA ARG A 105 -1.08 -16.72 -7.66
C ARG A 105 -1.56 -18.14 -7.84
N PHE A 106 -0.70 -19.02 -8.35
CA PHE A 106 -0.99 -20.45 -8.49
C PHE A 106 -1.37 -21.09 -7.15
N LEU A 107 -0.55 -20.87 -6.11
CA LEU A 107 -0.79 -21.43 -4.78
C LEU A 107 -2.08 -20.92 -4.13
N LEU A 108 -2.40 -19.62 -4.27
CA LEU A 108 -3.66 -19.06 -3.78
C LEU A 108 -4.87 -19.65 -4.52
N MET A 109 -4.78 -19.86 -5.83
CA MET A 109 -5.85 -20.51 -6.59
C MET A 109 -6.07 -21.94 -6.12
N VAL A 110 -5.02 -22.72 -5.95
CA VAL A 110 -5.11 -24.08 -5.41
C VAL A 110 -5.71 -24.07 -4.01
N SER A 111 -5.20 -23.20 -3.13
CA SER A 111 -5.65 -23.10 -1.74
C SER A 111 -7.11 -22.66 -1.61
N SER A 112 -7.63 -21.87 -2.55
CA SER A 112 -9.05 -21.50 -2.59
C SER A 112 -9.97 -22.64 -3.06
N GLY A 113 -9.39 -23.80 -3.43
CA GLY A 113 -10.16 -24.95 -3.90
C GLY A 113 -10.49 -24.91 -5.40
N LYS A 114 -9.93 -23.97 -6.17
CA LYS A 114 -10.13 -23.92 -7.63
C LYS A 114 -9.50 -25.14 -8.31
N GLU A 115 -10.19 -25.70 -9.29
CA GLU A 115 -9.60 -26.67 -10.20
C GLU A 115 -8.63 -25.96 -11.14
N ILE A 116 -7.45 -26.56 -11.30
CA ILE A 116 -6.36 -26.00 -12.11
C ILE A 116 -6.19 -26.74 -13.45
N GLU A 117 -6.89 -27.86 -13.64
CA GLU A 117 -6.87 -28.61 -14.90
C GLU A 117 -7.32 -27.71 -16.07
N GLY A 118 -6.49 -27.64 -17.12
CA GLY A 118 -6.74 -26.83 -18.30
C GLY A 118 -6.55 -25.32 -18.11
N ILE A 119 -5.95 -24.89 -17.01
CA ILE A 119 -5.72 -23.45 -16.78
C ILE A 119 -4.85 -22.84 -17.88
N SER A 120 -5.24 -21.67 -18.35
CA SER A 120 -4.44 -20.76 -19.17
C SER A 120 -4.68 -19.35 -18.70
N LEU A 121 -3.75 -18.82 -17.91
CA LEU A 121 -3.84 -17.51 -17.27
C LEU A 121 -2.59 -16.69 -17.60
N GLN A 122 -2.77 -15.45 -18.00
CA GLN A 122 -1.69 -14.46 -18.10
C GLN A 122 -2.10 -13.20 -17.35
N GLU A 123 -1.23 -12.73 -16.46
CA GLU A 123 -1.45 -11.49 -15.72
C GLU A 123 -0.21 -10.59 -15.78
N ILE A 124 -0.46 -9.30 -15.97
CA ILE A 124 0.54 -8.23 -15.91
C ILE A 124 -0.02 -7.15 -14.97
N PRO A 125 0.73 -6.73 -13.94
CA PRO A 125 0.24 -5.70 -13.03
C PRO A 125 0.00 -4.39 -13.78
N GLN A 126 -1.16 -3.77 -13.54
CA GLN A 126 -1.52 -2.52 -14.21
C GLN A 126 -0.83 -1.31 -13.58
N ASN A 127 -0.60 -1.35 -12.26
CA ASN A 127 0.09 -0.29 -11.54
C ASN A 127 1.57 -0.65 -11.36
N PRO A 128 2.52 0.18 -11.84
CA PRO A 128 3.96 -0.04 -11.66
C PRO A 128 4.39 -0.05 -10.19
N VAL A 129 3.83 0.86 -9.37
CA VAL A 129 4.10 0.93 -7.93
C VAL A 129 2.85 0.51 -7.15
N ARG A 130 3.01 -0.48 -6.27
CA ARG A 130 1.96 -0.99 -5.39
C ARG A 130 2.51 -1.01 -3.98
N MET A 131 2.16 0.03 -3.20
CA MET A 131 2.91 0.39 -2.01
C MET A 131 2.05 0.35 -0.74
N LEU A 132 2.65 -0.08 0.36
CA LEU A 132 2.10 0.16 1.69
C LEU A 132 2.89 1.22 2.45
N ASN A 133 2.17 2.08 3.15
CA ASN A 133 2.71 3.09 4.04
C ASN A 133 2.36 2.72 5.48
N GLN A 134 3.34 2.24 6.25
CA GLN A 134 3.20 1.99 7.68
C GLN A 134 3.42 3.29 8.45
N TRP A 135 2.52 3.60 9.40
CA TRP A 135 2.66 4.79 10.23
C TRP A 135 3.18 4.44 11.63
N ASP A 136 4.18 3.59 11.65
CA ASP A 136 4.84 3.14 12.87
C ASP A 136 5.79 4.22 13.40
N ASN A 137 5.77 4.42 14.71
CA ASN A 137 6.64 5.35 15.42
C ASN A 137 7.80 4.60 16.07
N ILE A 138 8.92 5.30 16.24
CA ILE A 138 10.16 4.70 16.80
C ILE A 138 9.98 4.23 18.26
N ASP A 139 9.01 4.77 18.99
CA ASP A 139 8.67 4.34 20.35
C ASP A 139 7.92 3.01 20.42
N GLY A 140 7.44 2.50 19.27
CA GLY A 140 6.68 1.27 19.15
C GLY A 140 5.17 1.46 19.03
N SER A 141 4.67 2.69 19.14
CA SER A 141 3.28 3.00 18.82
C SER A 141 3.05 3.03 17.30
N ILE A 142 1.80 2.97 16.90
CA ILE A 142 1.40 3.12 15.49
C ILE A 142 0.34 4.21 15.43
N GLU A 143 0.57 5.26 14.63
CA GLU A 143 -0.45 6.27 14.41
C GLU A 143 -1.62 5.68 13.61
N ARG A 144 -2.82 5.78 14.17
CA ARG A 144 -4.02 5.10 13.63
C ARG A 144 -3.84 3.57 13.52
N GLY A 145 -3.06 3.00 14.44
CA GLY A 145 -2.85 1.56 14.58
C GLY A 145 -3.85 0.97 15.56
N TYR A 146 -4.74 0.10 15.10
CA TYR A 146 -5.78 -0.53 15.93
C TYR A 146 -5.57 -2.05 16.05
N ALA A 147 -4.35 -2.52 15.75
CA ALA A 147 -3.97 -3.94 15.69
C ALA A 147 -2.74 -4.25 16.57
N GLY A 148 -2.65 -3.61 17.72
CA GLY A 148 -1.51 -3.75 18.62
C GLY A 148 -0.34 -2.83 18.26
N ASN A 149 0.81 -3.05 18.91
CA ASN A 149 2.00 -2.23 18.73
C ASN A 149 2.78 -2.58 17.46
N SER A 150 3.72 -1.72 17.09
CA SER A 150 4.67 -1.93 16.00
C SER A 150 5.51 -3.19 16.19
N PHE A 151 5.75 -3.89 15.09
CA PHE A 151 6.75 -4.97 15.02
C PHE A 151 8.06 -4.52 14.35
N PHE A 152 8.10 -3.28 13.86
CA PHE A 152 9.31 -2.64 13.32
C PHE A 152 10.11 -1.90 14.38
N TYR A 153 9.44 -1.39 15.42
CA TYR A 153 10.05 -0.52 16.42
C TYR A 153 9.61 -0.88 17.83
N GLU A 154 10.51 -0.63 18.79
CA GLU A 154 10.24 -0.77 20.22
C GLU A 154 11.20 0.08 21.04
N ASN A 155 10.68 0.98 21.87
CA ASN A 155 11.46 1.77 22.83
C ASN A 155 12.64 2.53 22.18
N GLY A 156 12.44 3.17 21.06
CA GLY A 156 13.47 3.93 20.35
C GLY A 156 14.46 3.11 19.52
N LYS A 157 14.16 1.82 19.28
CA LYS A 157 15.03 0.90 18.54
C LYS A 157 14.31 0.30 17.35
N VAL A 158 15.06 0.05 16.28
CA VAL A 158 14.60 -0.74 15.15
C VAL A 158 14.70 -2.23 15.51
N CYS A 159 13.61 -2.97 15.30
CA CYS A 159 13.53 -4.40 15.58
C CYS A 159 13.63 -5.21 14.30
N VAL A 160 14.39 -6.30 14.32
CA VAL A 160 14.46 -7.26 13.21
C VAL A 160 13.86 -8.58 13.70
N THR A 161 12.65 -8.88 13.30
CA THR A 161 11.88 -10.02 13.81
C THR A 161 11.39 -10.92 12.67
N LYS A 162 11.04 -12.18 13.02
CA LYS A 162 10.40 -13.12 12.08
C LYS A 162 9.11 -12.54 11.50
N ARG A 163 8.35 -11.76 12.29
CA ARG A 163 7.09 -11.16 11.85
C ARG A 163 7.26 -10.23 10.65
N ILE A 164 8.41 -9.57 10.51
CA ILE A 164 8.72 -8.76 9.30
C ILE A 164 8.84 -9.66 8.05
N ALA A 165 9.43 -10.85 8.19
CA ALA A 165 9.51 -11.80 7.09
C ALA A 165 8.14 -12.38 6.74
N ASP A 166 7.33 -12.72 7.75
CA ASP A 166 5.96 -13.18 7.55
C ASP A 166 5.10 -12.08 6.88
N TYR A 167 5.31 -10.81 7.26
CA TYR A 167 4.65 -9.67 6.63
C TYR A 167 5.07 -9.48 5.17
N ALA A 168 6.38 -9.52 4.87
CA ALA A 168 6.88 -9.44 3.50
C ALA A 168 6.29 -10.55 2.61
N ARG A 169 6.15 -11.77 3.15
CA ARG A 169 5.50 -12.91 2.49
C ARG A 169 4.03 -12.61 2.19
N LEU A 170 3.27 -12.09 3.16
CA LEU A 170 1.87 -11.70 2.97
C LEU A 170 1.73 -10.62 1.87
N LEU A 171 2.55 -9.58 1.92
CA LEU A 171 2.51 -8.49 0.95
C LEU A 171 2.83 -8.96 -0.47
N CYS A 172 3.89 -9.76 -0.64
CA CYS A 172 4.27 -10.31 -1.93
C CYS A 172 3.14 -11.15 -2.53
N SER A 173 2.45 -11.96 -1.71
CA SER A 173 1.40 -12.87 -2.18
C SER A 173 0.21 -12.16 -2.84
N VAL A 174 0.00 -10.90 -2.55
CA VAL A 174 -1.04 -10.05 -3.17
C VAL A 174 -0.46 -9.00 -4.10
N GLY A 175 0.81 -9.14 -4.48
CA GLY A 175 1.44 -8.34 -5.53
C GLY A 175 1.99 -6.99 -5.08
N ILE A 176 2.15 -6.71 -3.79
CA ILE A 176 2.80 -5.49 -3.29
C ILE A 176 4.30 -5.54 -3.60
N ASN A 177 4.86 -4.43 -4.12
CA ASN A 177 6.27 -4.31 -4.51
C ASN A 177 7.03 -3.17 -3.83
N ALA A 178 6.38 -2.41 -2.95
CA ALA A 178 7.01 -1.33 -2.21
C ALA A 178 6.41 -1.15 -0.81
N ILE A 179 7.22 -0.70 0.15
CA ILE A 179 6.80 -0.38 1.52
C ILE A 179 7.58 0.80 2.09
N SER A 180 6.87 1.70 2.80
CA SER A 180 7.48 2.66 3.73
C SER A 180 7.22 2.20 5.15
N ILE A 181 8.25 2.10 5.97
CA ILE A 181 8.17 1.43 7.27
C ILE A 181 8.05 2.36 8.49
N ASN A 182 8.03 3.67 8.30
CA ASN A 182 7.86 4.62 9.40
C ASN A 182 6.81 5.69 9.11
N ASN A 183 6.31 6.29 10.17
CA ASN A 183 5.27 7.30 10.13
C ASN A 183 5.62 8.48 9.21
N VAL A 184 4.69 8.85 8.35
CA VAL A 184 4.81 9.99 7.43
C VAL A 184 4.99 11.32 8.17
N ASN A 185 4.57 11.41 9.43
CA ASN A 185 4.77 12.57 10.29
C ASN A 185 6.18 12.64 10.89
N VAL A 186 7.00 11.61 10.73
CA VAL A 186 8.36 11.51 11.28
C VAL A 186 8.38 12.03 12.71
N ARG A 187 7.75 11.28 13.64
CA ARG A 187 7.66 11.66 15.06
C ARG A 187 9.05 11.71 15.68
N GLU A 188 9.16 12.43 16.82
CA GLU A 188 10.40 12.62 17.56
C GLU A 188 11.22 11.32 17.69
N GLY A 189 12.49 11.38 17.33
CA GLY A 189 13.42 10.25 17.31
C GLY A 189 13.49 9.51 15.97
N ALA A 190 12.46 9.58 15.12
CA ALA A 190 12.45 8.91 13.82
C ALA A 190 13.33 9.62 12.76
N GLU A 191 13.69 10.88 12.96
CA GLU A 191 14.66 11.59 12.14
C GLU A 191 16.04 10.93 12.14
N TRP A 192 16.37 10.18 13.21
CA TRP A 192 17.63 9.43 13.32
C TRP A 192 17.68 8.14 12.48
N LEU A 193 16.56 7.70 11.89
CA LEU A 193 16.53 6.52 11.02
C LEU A 193 17.47 6.65 9.80
N ILE A 194 17.71 7.86 9.34
CA ILE A 194 18.64 8.14 8.22
C ILE A 194 20.09 8.39 8.68
N THR A 195 20.50 7.82 9.82
CA THR A 195 21.86 7.94 10.37
C THR A 195 22.45 6.56 10.65
N GLU A 196 23.77 6.51 10.86
CA GLU A 196 24.51 5.28 11.17
C GLU A 196 23.97 4.51 12.38
N LYS A 197 23.23 5.19 13.25
CA LYS A 197 22.60 4.58 14.45
C LYS A 197 21.70 3.38 14.11
N HIS A 198 21.07 3.40 12.93
CA HIS A 198 20.05 2.41 12.55
C HIS A 198 20.36 1.68 11.22
N TYR A 199 21.44 2.00 10.53
CA TYR A 199 21.72 1.41 9.21
C TYR A 199 21.83 -0.11 9.23
N LYS A 200 22.39 -0.70 10.29
CA LYS A 200 22.57 -2.15 10.40
C LYS A 200 21.22 -2.89 10.41
N GLU A 201 20.29 -2.42 11.23
CA GLU A 201 18.96 -3.03 11.34
C GLU A 201 18.13 -2.76 10.08
N LEU A 202 18.21 -1.56 9.51
CA LEU A 202 17.54 -1.22 8.26
C LEU A 202 18.07 -2.01 7.06
N GLU A 203 19.38 -2.30 7.01
CA GLU A 203 19.97 -3.20 6.01
C GLU A 203 19.36 -4.61 6.11
N GLN A 204 19.22 -5.14 7.32
CA GLN A 204 18.62 -6.46 7.54
C GLN A 204 17.14 -6.48 7.13
N ILE A 205 16.35 -5.47 7.50
CA ILE A 205 14.94 -5.33 7.11
C ILE A 205 14.82 -5.22 5.58
N SER A 206 15.64 -4.39 4.97
CA SER A 206 15.73 -4.23 3.51
C SER A 206 16.05 -5.55 2.81
N GLY A 207 16.97 -6.33 3.37
CA GLY A 207 17.29 -7.67 2.87
C GLY A 207 16.12 -8.64 2.98
N ILE A 208 15.33 -8.59 4.07
CA ILE A 208 14.12 -9.41 4.23
C ILE A 208 13.11 -9.08 3.14
N PHE A 209 12.78 -7.79 2.93
CA PHE A 209 11.86 -7.37 1.87
C PHE A 209 12.40 -7.70 0.48
N GLY A 210 13.70 -7.58 0.26
CA GLY A 210 14.36 -7.90 -0.99
C GLY A 210 14.18 -9.34 -1.45
N LYS A 211 14.12 -10.31 -0.51
CA LYS A 211 13.83 -11.73 -0.79
C LYS A 211 12.43 -11.97 -1.34
N TYR A 212 11.54 -11.00 -1.19
CA TYR A 212 10.17 -11.01 -1.73
C TYR A 212 9.98 -9.99 -2.87
N GLY A 213 11.06 -9.39 -3.36
CA GLY A 213 11.01 -8.41 -4.45
C GLY A 213 10.39 -7.07 -4.06
N ILE A 214 10.23 -6.79 -2.77
CA ILE A 214 9.61 -5.57 -2.22
C ILE A 214 10.68 -4.53 -1.94
N SER A 215 10.57 -3.37 -2.56
CA SER A 215 11.47 -2.24 -2.36
C SER A 215 11.14 -1.46 -1.08
N MET A 216 12.16 -0.99 -0.36
CA MET A 216 11.98 -0.23 0.88
C MET A 216 12.11 1.27 0.65
N PHE A 217 11.23 2.02 1.32
CA PHE A 217 11.24 3.48 1.44
C PHE A 217 11.25 3.87 2.91
N LEU A 218 11.71 5.09 3.20
CA LEU A 218 11.60 5.71 4.51
C LEU A 218 10.86 7.04 4.39
N CYS A 219 10.05 7.37 5.39
CA CYS A 219 9.56 8.73 5.56
C CYS A 219 10.68 9.57 6.18
N ILE A 220 10.90 10.76 5.63
CA ILE A 220 11.94 11.68 6.10
C ILE A 220 11.35 13.03 6.50
N ASP A 221 12.01 13.67 7.45
CA ASP A 221 11.75 15.06 7.78
C ASP A 221 12.44 15.98 6.77
N PHE A 222 11.69 16.90 6.16
CA PHE A 222 12.24 17.89 5.25
C PHE A 222 13.32 18.77 5.91
N ALA A 223 13.18 19.03 7.21
CA ALA A 223 14.15 19.80 7.99
C ALA A 223 15.29 18.96 8.62
N ALA A 224 15.46 17.70 8.22
CA ALA A 224 16.51 16.83 8.76
C ALA A 224 17.93 17.46 8.77
N PRO A 225 18.36 18.27 7.77
CA PRO A 225 19.65 18.97 7.84
C PRO A 225 19.82 19.87 9.05
N MET A 226 18.74 20.53 9.48
CA MET A 226 18.73 21.38 10.68
C MET A 226 18.76 20.54 11.96
N THR A 227 17.94 19.50 12.01
CA THR A 227 17.76 18.67 13.21
C THR A 227 18.97 17.78 13.48
N LEU A 228 19.57 17.20 12.44
CA LEU A 228 20.65 16.21 12.59
C LEU A 228 22.04 16.85 12.65
N ASP A 229 22.30 17.86 11.84
CA ASP A 229 23.64 18.45 11.71
C ASP A 229 23.66 19.97 11.93
N GLY A 230 22.57 20.56 12.42
CA GLY A 230 22.50 21.96 12.88
C GLY A 230 22.67 23.00 11.76
N LEU A 231 22.31 22.66 10.50
CA LEU A 231 22.30 23.66 9.44
C LEU A 231 21.33 24.79 9.78
N PRO A 232 21.60 26.03 9.35
CA PRO A 232 20.78 27.19 9.74
C PRO A 232 19.41 27.22 9.05
N CYS A 233 19.22 26.44 7.99
CA CYS A 233 17.97 26.36 7.25
C CYS A 233 17.82 25.01 6.52
N ALA A 234 16.63 24.76 5.97
CA ALA A 234 16.35 23.67 5.04
C ALA A 234 15.83 24.20 3.69
N ASP A 235 16.25 25.41 3.26
CA ASP A 235 15.87 25.99 1.97
C ASP A 235 16.36 25.08 0.83
N PRO A 236 15.47 24.54 -0.03
CA PRO A 236 15.84 23.62 -1.10
C PRO A 236 16.74 24.25 -2.17
N LEU A 237 16.84 25.57 -2.22
CA LEU A 237 17.74 26.26 -3.14
C LEU A 237 19.09 26.64 -2.50
N ASN A 238 19.27 26.41 -1.20
CA ASN A 238 20.54 26.62 -0.52
C ASN A 238 21.53 25.50 -0.91
N GLU A 239 22.75 25.86 -1.27
CA GLU A 239 23.78 24.93 -1.74
C GLU A 239 24.24 23.96 -0.62
N GLU A 240 24.39 24.44 0.62
CA GLU A 240 24.79 23.60 1.75
C GLU A 240 23.74 22.54 2.06
N VAL A 241 22.45 22.89 1.96
CA VAL A 241 21.33 21.96 2.16
C VAL A 241 21.31 20.88 1.06
N ARG A 242 21.51 21.27 -0.20
CA ARG A 242 21.60 20.33 -1.32
C ARG A 242 22.77 19.36 -1.16
N ASN A 243 23.97 19.87 -0.86
CA ASN A 243 25.16 19.08 -0.63
C ASN A 243 24.99 18.12 0.56
N TRP A 244 24.30 18.57 1.61
CA TRP A 244 23.96 17.71 2.75
C TRP A 244 23.10 16.52 2.34
N TRP A 245 22.02 16.76 1.58
CA TRP A 245 21.16 15.69 1.09
C TRP A 245 21.87 14.75 0.12
N GLU A 246 22.70 15.26 -0.79
CA GLU A 246 23.50 14.43 -1.71
C GLU A 246 24.42 13.48 -0.93
N LYS A 247 25.13 14.00 0.07
CA LYS A 247 25.98 13.19 0.95
C LYS A 247 25.16 12.16 1.73
N LYS A 248 24.06 12.58 2.33
CA LYS A 248 23.18 11.71 3.11
C LYS A 248 22.57 10.58 2.26
N CYS A 249 22.13 10.87 1.04
CA CYS A 249 21.67 9.87 0.09
C CYS A 249 22.77 8.89 -0.29
N SER A 250 24.00 9.37 -0.54
CA SER A 250 25.15 8.50 -0.81
C SER A 250 25.39 7.51 0.33
N GLU A 251 25.35 7.97 1.57
CA GLU A 251 25.49 7.12 2.75
C GLU A 251 24.39 6.04 2.82
N ILE A 252 23.12 6.43 2.71
CA ILE A 252 21.98 5.54 2.84
C ILE A 252 21.97 4.47 1.73
N PHE A 253 22.07 4.90 0.49
CA PHE A 253 21.97 3.98 -0.66
C PHE A 253 23.18 3.05 -0.79
N SER A 254 24.34 3.41 -0.25
CA SER A 254 25.50 2.51 -0.19
C SER A 254 25.37 1.44 0.90
N ARG A 255 24.60 1.70 1.95
CA ARG A 255 24.43 0.80 3.12
C ARG A 255 23.20 -0.06 3.04
N ILE A 256 22.09 0.44 2.42
CA ILE A 256 20.81 -0.24 2.40
C ILE A 256 20.48 -0.65 0.95
N PRO A 257 20.82 -1.88 0.52
CA PRO A 257 20.88 -2.24 -0.90
C PRO A 257 19.53 -2.24 -1.62
N ASN A 258 18.41 -2.42 -0.90
CA ASN A 258 17.07 -2.43 -1.48
C ASN A 258 16.29 -1.12 -1.22
N MET A 259 17.00 -0.07 -0.79
CA MET A 259 16.42 1.26 -0.64
C MET A 259 16.08 1.85 -2.00
N ARG A 260 14.85 2.42 -2.13
CA ARG A 260 14.36 2.99 -3.40
C ARG A 260 14.00 4.45 -3.31
N GLY A 261 13.96 5.04 -2.13
CA GLY A 261 13.68 6.46 -2.01
C GLY A 261 13.04 6.85 -0.70
N PHE A 262 12.41 8.01 -0.74
CA PHE A 262 11.78 8.61 0.43
C PHE A 262 10.33 8.98 0.15
N LEU A 263 9.51 8.88 1.20
CA LEU A 263 8.17 9.44 1.26
C LEU A 263 8.22 10.72 2.11
N VAL A 264 7.66 11.82 1.59
CA VAL A 264 7.74 13.14 2.21
C VAL A 264 6.36 13.74 2.39
N LYS A 265 6.08 14.22 3.60
CA LYS A 265 4.97 15.10 3.94
C LYS A 265 5.57 16.44 4.37
N ALA A 266 5.30 17.51 3.62
CA ALA A 266 5.83 18.84 3.86
C ALA A 266 4.71 19.89 3.87
N ASP A 267 4.91 21.00 4.59
CA ASP A 267 3.98 22.13 4.69
C ASP A 267 2.55 21.74 5.08
N SER A 268 2.42 20.70 5.89
CA SER A 268 1.12 20.19 6.32
C SER A 268 1.15 19.80 7.79
N GLU A 269 0.12 20.16 8.54
CA GLU A 269 -0.08 19.81 9.96
C GLU A 269 1.14 20.14 10.84
N GLY A 270 1.76 21.29 10.59
CA GLY A 270 2.95 21.74 11.32
C GLY A 270 4.26 21.05 10.90
N ARG A 271 4.26 20.22 9.86
CA ARG A 271 5.50 19.67 9.30
C ARG A 271 6.26 20.73 8.53
N PRO A 272 7.60 20.78 8.68
CA PRO A 272 8.43 21.72 7.93
C PRO A 272 8.37 21.44 6.43
N GLY A 273 8.55 22.49 5.63
CA GLY A 273 8.53 22.37 4.19
C GLY A 273 9.08 23.60 3.48
N PRO A 274 9.04 23.62 2.15
CA PRO A 274 9.59 24.69 1.33
C PRO A 274 8.92 26.05 1.54
N PHE A 275 7.67 26.13 1.99
CA PHE A 275 6.97 27.40 2.18
C PHE A 275 7.63 28.32 3.19
N ALA A 276 8.32 27.77 4.21
CA ALA A 276 9.06 28.54 5.19
C ALA A 276 10.15 29.41 4.57
N TYR A 277 10.57 29.09 3.34
CA TYR A 277 11.64 29.76 2.58
C TYR A 277 11.11 30.51 1.35
N GLY A 278 9.80 30.69 1.21
CA GLY A 278 9.19 31.27 0.02
C GLY A 278 9.35 30.42 -1.25
N ARG A 279 9.53 29.11 -1.09
CA ARG A 279 9.64 28.13 -2.17
C ARG A 279 8.35 27.35 -2.31
N ASN A 280 8.19 26.63 -3.42
CA ASN A 280 7.03 25.77 -3.68
C ASN A 280 7.36 24.28 -3.51
N HIS A 281 6.34 23.41 -3.59
CA HIS A 281 6.51 21.97 -3.43
C HIS A 281 7.41 21.33 -4.49
N ALA A 282 7.44 21.87 -5.72
CA ALA A 282 8.34 21.35 -6.76
C ALA A 282 9.82 21.67 -6.43
N ASP A 283 10.12 22.85 -5.86
CA ASP A 283 11.48 23.17 -5.42
C ASP A 283 11.97 22.17 -4.37
N GLY A 284 11.11 21.86 -3.38
CA GLY A 284 11.43 20.91 -2.31
C GLY A 284 11.57 19.46 -2.81
N ALA A 285 10.63 19.00 -3.60
CA ALA A 285 10.63 17.65 -4.13
C ALA A 285 11.81 17.41 -5.09
N ASN A 286 12.11 18.37 -5.97
CA ASN A 286 13.17 18.25 -6.95
C ASN A 286 14.57 18.26 -6.31
N MET A 287 14.78 19.01 -5.24
CA MET A 287 16.02 18.95 -4.46
C MET A 287 16.33 17.51 -4.03
N LEU A 288 15.36 16.87 -3.37
CA LEU A 288 15.50 15.48 -2.90
C LEU A 288 15.59 14.50 -4.08
N ALA A 289 14.78 14.71 -5.13
CA ALA A 289 14.78 13.86 -6.31
C ALA A 289 16.13 13.81 -7.00
N ARG A 290 16.82 14.95 -7.09
CA ARG A 290 18.17 15.03 -7.65
C ARG A 290 19.19 14.31 -6.77
N ALA A 291 19.07 14.42 -5.45
CA ALA A 291 19.96 13.74 -4.51
C ALA A 291 19.85 12.20 -4.60
N VAL A 292 18.64 11.63 -4.84
CA VAL A 292 18.46 10.18 -4.96
C VAL A 292 18.62 9.65 -6.38
N LYS A 293 18.59 10.51 -7.40
CA LYS A 293 18.65 10.13 -8.84
C LYS A 293 19.85 9.29 -9.24
N PRO A 294 21.09 9.56 -8.75
CA PRO A 294 22.27 8.75 -9.08
C PRO A 294 22.13 7.27 -8.68
N TYR A 295 21.26 6.97 -7.72
CA TYR A 295 21.03 5.62 -7.18
C TYR A 295 19.77 4.98 -7.78
N GLY A 296 19.15 5.59 -8.80
CA GLY A 296 17.87 5.15 -9.34
C GLY A 296 16.68 5.35 -8.38
N GLY A 297 16.85 6.24 -7.40
CA GLY A 297 15.89 6.51 -6.36
C GLY A 297 14.69 7.35 -6.83
N THR A 298 13.60 7.29 -6.07
CA THR A 298 12.35 7.98 -6.31
C THR A 298 11.92 8.75 -5.06
N ILE A 299 11.37 9.94 -5.25
CA ILE A 299 10.72 10.71 -4.19
C ILE A 299 9.22 10.58 -4.36
N ILE A 300 8.55 10.13 -3.31
CA ILE A 300 7.09 10.14 -3.21
C ILE A 300 6.73 11.37 -2.39
N TRP A 301 6.06 12.33 -3.03
CA TRP A 301 5.68 13.58 -2.40
C TRP A 301 4.18 13.62 -2.18
N ARG A 302 3.78 13.71 -0.92
CA ARG A 302 2.36 13.63 -0.53
C ARG A 302 1.64 14.95 -0.80
N CYS A 303 0.57 14.90 -1.58
CA CYS A 303 -0.26 16.06 -1.92
C CYS A 303 -1.33 16.35 -0.86
N PHE A 304 -0.90 16.49 0.39
CA PHE A 304 -1.78 16.84 1.48
C PHE A 304 -1.23 18.06 2.21
N VAL A 305 -1.80 19.22 1.89
CA VAL A 305 -1.46 20.51 2.46
C VAL A 305 -2.60 20.95 3.35
N TYR A 306 -2.35 21.01 4.65
CA TYR A 306 -3.34 21.43 5.63
C TYR A 306 -2.70 22.24 6.76
N ASN A 307 -3.16 23.46 6.93
CA ASN A 307 -2.78 24.29 8.07
C ASN A 307 -3.91 24.32 9.10
N CYS A 308 -3.80 23.52 10.14
CA CYS A 308 -4.79 23.44 11.21
C CYS A 308 -4.89 24.70 12.10
N GLN A 309 -4.00 25.67 11.93
CA GLN A 309 -4.05 26.95 12.65
C GLN A 309 -4.82 28.02 11.88
N GLN A 310 -5.23 27.71 10.66
CA GLN A 310 -5.91 28.64 9.81
C GLN A 310 -7.37 28.85 10.22
N ASP A 311 -7.83 30.09 10.10
CA ASP A 311 -9.24 30.42 10.36
C ASP A 311 -10.12 29.67 9.33
N TRP A 312 -11.03 28.84 9.80
CA TRP A 312 -11.96 28.06 8.97
C TRP A 312 -12.86 28.95 8.08
N ARG A 313 -12.98 30.22 8.39
CA ARG A 313 -13.71 31.22 7.58
C ARG A 313 -12.89 31.75 6.40
N ASP A 314 -11.58 31.51 6.38
CA ASP A 314 -10.74 31.91 5.26
C ASP A 314 -10.83 30.88 4.13
N ARG A 315 -11.77 31.11 3.21
CA ARG A 315 -12.04 30.22 2.08
C ARG A 315 -10.89 30.12 1.06
N ARG A 316 -9.86 30.98 1.15
CA ARG A 316 -8.68 30.89 0.28
C ARG A 316 -7.84 29.67 0.58
N THR A 317 -8.07 29.06 1.70
CA THR A 317 -7.27 27.98 2.24
C THR A 317 -8.14 26.84 2.78
N ASP A 318 -9.33 26.72 2.24
CA ASP A 318 -10.23 25.61 2.49
C ASP A 318 -9.48 24.27 2.33
N ARG A 319 -9.60 23.39 3.33
CA ARG A 319 -8.94 22.08 3.38
C ARG A 319 -9.22 21.26 2.13
N ALA A 320 -10.45 21.26 1.64
CA ALA A 320 -10.84 20.52 0.45
C ALA A 320 -10.20 21.08 -0.84
N ARG A 321 -9.77 22.34 -0.85
CA ARG A 321 -9.12 22.99 -1.99
C ARG A 321 -7.60 23.01 -1.91
N ALA A 322 -7.05 22.94 -0.70
CA ALA A 322 -5.63 23.21 -0.48
C ALA A 322 -4.70 22.33 -1.33
N GLY A 323 -4.99 21.05 -1.47
CA GLY A 323 -4.23 20.15 -2.34
C GLY A 323 -4.27 20.61 -3.80
N TYR A 324 -5.46 20.91 -4.33
CA TYR A 324 -5.63 21.38 -5.70
C TYR A 324 -4.92 22.71 -5.94
N ASP A 325 -5.18 23.71 -5.10
CA ASP A 325 -4.64 25.07 -5.27
C ASP A 325 -3.10 25.11 -5.21
N ASN A 326 -2.48 24.22 -4.42
CA ASN A 326 -1.02 24.19 -4.29
C ASN A 326 -0.32 23.32 -5.35
N PHE A 327 -0.95 22.26 -5.86
CA PHE A 327 -0.27 21.33 -6.77
C PHE A 327 -0.63 21.53 -8.24
N MET A 328 -1.85 21.96 -8.59
CA MET A 328 -2.23 22.19 -9.99
C MET A 328 -1.32 23.17 -10.73
N PRO A 329 -0.90 24.33 -10.15
CA PRO A 329 0.00 25.27 -10.82
C PRO A 329 1.41 24.73 -11.05
N LEU A 330 1.74 23.58 -10.44
CA LEU A 330 3.05 22.94 -10.50
C LEU A 330 3.08 21.73 -11.45
N ASP A 331 1.99 21.44 -12.16
CA ASP A 331 1.99 20.35 -13.13
C ASP A 331 3.11 20.50 -14.16
N GLY A 332 3.87 19.44 -14.38
CA GLY A 332 5.05 19.43 -15.26
C GLY A 332 6.30 20.11 -14.72
N LYS A 333 6.30 20.59 -13.45
CA LYS A 333 7.48 21.20 -12.82
C LYS A 333 8.27 20.24 -11.92
N PHE A 334 7.77 19.04 -11.68
CA PHE A 334 8.44 18.01 -10.92
C PHE A 334 9.40 17.20 -11.79
N ASP A 335 10.55 16.84 -11.24
CA ASP A 335 11.55 15.99 -11.91
C ASP A 335 10.93 14.58 -12.18
N ASP A 336 11.46 13.86 -13.17
CA ASP A 336 10.93 12.59 -13.68
C ASP A 336 10.94 11.43 -12.67
N ASN A 337 11.65 11.57 -11.56
CA ASN A 337 11.70 10.62 -10.46
C ASN A 337 10.93 11.08 -9.21
N VAL A 338 10.05 12.07 -9.34
CA VAL A 338 9.05 12.42 -8.32
C VAL A 338 7.71 11.77 -8.67
N ILE A 339 7.03 11.22 -7.67
CA ILE A 339 5.64 10.75 -7.77
C ILE A 339 4.81 11.54 -6.78
N LEU A 340 3.75 12.17 -7.23
CA LEU A 340 2.78 12.83 -6.37
C LEU A 340 1.80 11.80 -5.79
N GLN A 341 1.77 11.65 -4.48
CA GLN A 341 0.85 10.76 -3.77
C GLN A 341 -0.39 11.53 -3.34
N ILE A 342 -1.53 11.18 -3.94
CA ILE A 342 -2.79 11.91 -3.86
C ILE A 342 -3.83 11.03 -3.16
N LYS A 343 -4.44 11.53 -2.07
CA LYS A 343 -5.54 10.84 -1.41
C LYS A 343 -6.73 10.61 -2.33
N ASN A 344 -7.50 9.58 -2.06
CA ASN A 344 -8.72 9.26 -2.81
C ASN A 344 -9.75 10.42 -2.81
N GLY A 345 -9.83 11.16 -1.72
CA GLY A 345 -10.64 12.37 -1.57
C GLY A 345 -9.83 13.57 -1.09
N PRO A 346 -10.33 14.79 -1.24
CA PRO A 346 -9.58 16.01 -0.93
C PRO A 346 -9.49 16.36 0.56
N ILE A 347 -10.24 15.65 1.43
CA ILE A 347 -10.31 15.97 2.86
C ILE A 347 -9.41 15.05 3.67
N ASP A 348 -9.82 13.81 3.99
CA ASP A 348 -9.00 12.95 4.84
C ASP A 348 -9.49 11.51 4.99
N PHE A 349 -9.67 10.73 3.94
CA PHE A 349 -10.12 9.33 3.99
C PHE A 349 -11.45 9.11 4.72
N GLN A 350 -12.33 10.10 4.69
CA GLN A 350 -13.63 9.99 5.32
C GLN A 350 -14.49 8.92 4.63
N VAL A 351 -15.52 8.47 5.33
CA VAL A 351 -16.43 7.42 4.82
C VAL A 351 -17.06 7.78 3.48
N ARG A 352 -17.23 9.07 3.21
CA ARG A 352 -17.68 9.60 1.92
C ARG A 352 -16.98 10.91 1.59
N GLU A 353 -16.28 10.90 0.46
CA GLU A 353 -15.65 12.06 -0.13
C GLU A 353 -15.82 12.02 -1.66
N PRO A 354 -15.82 13.17 -2.34
CA PRO A 354 -15.66 13.19 -3.78
C PRO A 354 -14.26 12.70 -4.16
N VAL A 355 -14.09 12.22 -5.37
CA VAL A 355 -12.77 11.90 -5.92
C VAL A 355 -11.91 13.17 -5.96
N HIS A 356 -10.63 13.05 -5.60
CA HIS A 356 -9.72 14.20 -5.54
C HIS A 356 -9.54 14.83 -6.92
N PRO A 357 -9.77 16.15 -7.08
CA PRO A 357 -9.77 16.80 -8.40
C PRO A 357 -8.38 16.93 -9.06
N LEU A 358 -7.31 16.58 -8.38
CA LEU A 358 -5.98 16.46 -8.99
C LEU A 358 -5.92 15.32 -10.02
N PHE A 359 -6.72 14.24 -9.83
CA PHE A 359 -6.84 13.20 -10.84
C PHE A 359 -7.53 13.77 -12.09
N GLY A 360 -6.86 13.65 -13.23
CA GLY A 360 -7.29 14.28 -14.47
C GLY A 360 -6.86 15.74 -14.63
N GLY A 361 -6.59 16.45 -13.54
CA GLY A 361 -5.98 17.79 -13.55
C GLY A 361 -4.49 17.74 -13.87
N LEU A 362 -3.72 16.94 -13.13
CA LEU A 362 -2.28 16.75 -13.38
C LEU A 362 -2.08 15.86 -14.61
N GLN A 363 -1.51 16.41 -15.67
CA GLN A 363 -1.31 15.70 -16.95
C GLN A 363 0.15 15.39 -17.28
N HIS A 364 1.09 16.12 -16.67
CA HIS A 364 2.52 16.05 -16.98
C HIS A 364 3.38 15.50 -15.83
N THR A 365 2.78 15.24 -14.66
CA THR A 365 3.49 14.79 -13.47
C THR A 365 3.10 13.37 -13.11
N ASN A 366 4.06 12.54 -12.70
CA ASN A 366 3.78 11.19 -12.20
C ASN A 366 2.91 11.26 -10.94
N GLN A 367 1.92 10.39 -10.84
CA GLN A 367 0.96 10.43 -9.76
C GLN A 367 0.53 9.04 -9.31
N MET A 368 0.17 8.91 -8.04
CA MET A 368 -0.36 7.67 -7.48
C MET A 368 -1.53 7.96 -6.54
N LEU A 369 -2.47 7.02 -6.50
CA LEU A 369 -3.61 7.05 -5.59
C LEU A 369 -3.19 6.60 -4.19
N GLU A 370 -3.55 7.37 -3.15
CA GLU A 370 -3.43 6.97 -1.75
C GLU A 370 -4.81 6.65 -1.17
N VAL A 371 -4.96 5.42 -0.66
CA VAL A 371 -6.14 4.99 0.12
C VAL A 371 -5.73 4.65 1.55
N GLN A 372 -6.70 4.38 2.43
CA GLN A 372 -6.41 4.02 3.82
C GLN A 372 -7.06 2.68 4.17
N ILE A 373 -6.25 1.69 4.54
CA ILE A 373 -6.69 0.40 5.09
C ILE A 373 -6.92 0.51 6.61
N ALA A 374 -6.23 1.43 7.27
CA ALA A 374 -6.25 1.62 8.72
C ALA A 374 -7.61 2.01 9.32
N GLN A 375 -8.58 2.40 8.49
CA GLN A 375 -9.96 2.69 8.88
C GLN A 375 -10.12 3.81 9.93
N GLU A 376 -9.33 4.88 9.85
CA GLU A 376 -9.39 6.00 10.80
C GLU A 376 -10.81 6.56 10.97
N TYR A 377 -11.56 6.67 9.87
CA TYR A 377 -12.93 7.19 9.83
C TYR A 377 -13.96 6.12 9.43
N THR A 378 -13.56 4.88 9.30
CA THR A 378 -14.38 3.79 8.78
C THR A 378 -14.44 2.61 9.77
N GLY A 379 -14.48 2.92 11.08
CA GLY A 379 -14.66 1.94 12.15
C GLY A 379 -13.38 1.52 12.88
N GLN A 380 -12.25 2.14 12.60
CA GLN A 380 -10.97 1.97 13.33
C GLN A 380 -10.51 0.51 13.44
N GLN A 381 -10.78 -0.31 12.42
CA GLN A 381 -10.49 -1.74 12.42
C GLN A 381 -11.19 -2.51 13.60
N ILE A 382 -12.25 -1.94 14.17
CA ILE A 382 -13.11 -2.54 15.19
C ILE A 382 -14.47 -2.87 14.58
N ASP A 383 -15.06 -1.92 13.84
CA ASP A 383 -16.30 -2.14 13.11
C ASP A 383 -16.02 -2.77 11.74
N VAL A 384 -16.90 -3.65 11.32
CA VAL A 384 -16.80 -4.26 10.00
C VAL A 384 -17.10 -3.20 8.93
N CYS A 385 -16.10 -2.88 8.12
CA CYS A 385 -16.21 -1.99 6.98
C CYS A 385 -15.28 -2.47 5.85
N TYR A 386 -15.84 -3.14 4.86
CA TYR A 386 -15.11 -3.60 3.68
C TYR A 386 -14.97 -2.45 2.69
N LEU A 387 -13.73 -2.01 2.47
CA LEU A 387 -13.40 -0.78 1.76
C LEU A 387 -13.22 -0.94 0.24
N VAL A 388 -13.09 -2.17 -0.23
CA VAL A 388 -12.85 -2.44 -1.66
C VAL A 388 -13.95 -1.86 -2.56
N PRO A 389 -15.26 -1.92 -2.23
CA PRO A 389 -16.28 -1.25 -3.02
C PRO A 389 -16.06 0.26 -3.15
N MET A 390 -15.68 0.94 -2.06
CA MET A 390 -15.37 2.37 -2.08
C MET A 390 -14.15 2.69 -2.96
N TRP A 391 -13.10 1.87 -2.88
CA TRP A 391 -11.92 2.06 -3.72
C TRP A 391 -12.21 1.80 -5.19
N LYS A 392 -13.14 0.86 -5.49
CA LYS A 392 -13.63 0.63 -6.86
C LYS A 392 -14.38 1.85 -7.40
N GLU A 393 -15.26 2.47 -6.61
CA GLU A 393 -15.93 3.72 -7.00
C GLU A 393 -14.93 4.80 -7.41
N VAL A 394 -13.82 4.94 -6.66
CA VAL A 394 -12.75 5.90 -6.98
C VAL A 394 -11.99 5.50 -8.24
N LEU A 395 -11.62 4.23 -8.38
CA LEU A 395 -10.83 3.73 -9.52
C LEU A 395 -11.62 3.82 -10.84
N ASP A 396 -12.91 3.57 -10.80
CA ASP A 396 -13.80 3.58 -11.97
C ASP A 396 -14.31 5.00 -12.33
N PHE A 397 -14.04 5.99 -11.47
CA PHE A 397 -14.50 7.37 -11.68
C PHE A 397 -13.87 7.98 -12.93
N SER A 398 -14.71 8.44 -13.86
CA SER A 398 -14.32 9.24 -15.03
C SER A 398 -14.04 10.67 -14.61
N THR A 399 -12.82 11.14 -14.84
CA THR A 399 -12.39 12.49 -14.42
C THR A 399 -12.83 13.59 -15.37
N GLY A 400 -13.32 13.25 -16.56
CA GLY A 400 -13.70 14.22 -17.59
C GLY A 400 -12.52 15.02 -18.14
N CYS A 401 -11.29 14.49 -18.05
CA CYS A 401 -10.08 15.20 -18.49
C CYS A 401 -9.92 15.31 -20.03
N GLY A 402 -10.91 14.85 -20.79
CA GLY A 402 -10.93 14.95 -22.25
C GLY A 402 -10.06 13.91 -22.96
N LYS A 403 -9.65 12.86 -22.28
CA LYS A 403 -8.92 11.70 -22.84
C LYS A 403 -9.85 10.48 -22.94
N PRO A 404 -9.60 9.56 -23.89
CA PRO A 404 -10.44 8.36 -24.05
C PRO A 404 -10.45 7.44 -22.83
N GLU A 405 -9.33 7.31 -22.15
CA GLU A 405 -9.15 6.47 -20.96
C GLU A 405 -8.96 7.35 -19.73
N ASP A 406 -10.02 8.02 -19.28
CA ASP A 406 -9.98 9.08 -18.28
C ASP A 406 -10.35 8.65 -16.86
N THR A 407 -10.46 7.34 -16.60
CA THR A 407 -10.70 6.86 -15.23
C THR A 407 -9.47 7.02 -14.36
N VAL A 408 -9.69 7.16 -13.04
CA VAL A 408 -8.59 7.20 -12.07
C VAL A 408 -7.67 6.00 -12.23
N ALA A 409 -8.23 4.78 -12.42
CA ALA A 409 -7.44 3.57 -12.66
C ALA A 409 -6.48 3.70 -13.86
N ASN A 410 -6.94 4.27 -14.96
CA ASN A 410 -6.10 4.47 -16.16
C ASN A 410 -5.06 5.58 -15.94
N ILE A 411 -5.40 6.62 -15.19
CA ILE A 411 -4.47 7.70 -14.84
C ILE A 411 -3.32 7.16 -13.99
N ILE A 412 -3.61 6.44 -12.91
CA ILE A 412 -2.59 5.92 -11.99
C ILE A 412 -1.83 4.71 -12.53
N SER A 413 -2.26 4.12 -13.62
CA SER A 413 -1.49 3.13 -14.38
C SER A 413 -0.60 3.76 -15.46
N GLY A 414 -0.72 5.07 -15.67
CA GLY A 414 0.01 5.83 -16.70
C GLY A 414 -0.59 5.76 -18.09
N ARG A 415 -1.68 5.02 -18.32
CA ARG A 415 -2.29 4.84 -19.65
C ARG A 415 -2.82 6.14 -20.23
N THR A 416 -3.47 6.96 -19.40
CA THR A 416 -4.12 8.20 -19.84
C THR A 416 -3.12 9.23 -20.37
N PHE A 417 -2.00 9.44 -19.68
CA PHE A 417 -1.05 10.51 -19.95
C PHE A 417 0.35 10.02 -20.34
N GLY A 418 0.61 8.70 -20.38
CA GLY A 418 1.91 8.13 -20.74
C GLY A 418 2.97 8.21 -19.65
N GLN A 419 2.58 8.43 -18.40
CA GLN A 419 3.49 8.46 -17.26
C GLN A 419 3.97 7.06 -16.90
N VAL A 420 5.23 6.92 -16.47
CA VAL A 420 5.84 5.60 -16.24
C VAL A 420 6.07 5.27 -14.77
N LYS A 421 6.01 6.26 -13.89
CA LYS A 421 6.17 6.09 -12.43
C LYS A 421 4.86 6.45 -11.74
N CYS A 422 3.91 5.57 -11.83
CA CYS A 422 2.56 5.73 -11.31
C CYS A 422 2.22 4.55 -10.40
N GLY A 423 1.08 4.60 -9.73
CA GLY A 423 0.65 3.46 -8.94
C GLY A 423 -0.42 3.73 -7.90
N MET A 424 -0.44 2.85 -6.91
CA MET A 424 -1.41 2.89 -5.82
C MET A 424 -0.69 2.64 -4.48
N ALA A 425 -0.98 3.44 -3.48
CA ALA A 425 -0.48 3.31 -2.12
C ALA A 425 -1.62 3.18 -1.12
N ALA A 426 -1.37 2.53 0.01
CA ALA A 426 -2.31 2.50 1.12
C ALA A 426 -1.63 2.67 2.47
N VAL A 427 -2.29 3.36 3.39
CA VAL A 427 -1.93 3.38 4.80
C VAL A 427 -2.47 2.10 5.45
N ALA A 428 -1.60 1.21 5.92
CA ALA A 428 -1.97 -0.12 6.35
C ALA A 428 -2.00 -0.31 7.87
N ASN A 429 -1.05 0.22 8.62
CA ASN A 429 -0.97 0.21 10.08
C ASN A 429 -1.22 -1.15 10.75
N THR A 430 -0.68 -2.23 10.14
CA THR A 430 -0.70 -3.58 10.72
C THR A 430 0.18 -3.63 11.98
N GLY A 431 -0.25 -4.42 12.98
CA GLY A 431 0.41 -4.49 14.27
C GLY A 431 0.74 -5.91 14.74
N LYS A 432 1.05 -6.04 16.05
CA LYS A 432 1.42 -7.32 16.68
C LYS A 432 0.25 -8.25 16.95
N ASP A 433 -1.02 -7.84 16.74
CA ASP A 433 -2.17 -8.72 16.91
C ASP A 433 -2.08 -9.93 15.97
N ALA A 434 -2.59 -11.07 16.40
CA ALA A 434 -2.50 -12.32 15.65
C ALA A 434 -3.12 -12.21 14.25
N ASN A 435 -4.23 -11.47 14.13
CA ASN A 435 -4.95 -11.23 12.86
C ASN A 435 -4.36 -10.08 12.02
N TRP A 436 -3.25 -9.46 12.40
CA TRP A 436 -2.55 -8.36 11.73
C TRP A 436 -3.31 -7.02 11.68
N THR A 437 -4.63 -7.02 11.64
CA THR A 437 -5.48 -5.89 11.23
C THR A 437 -6.53 -5.50 12.28
N GLY A 438 -6.42 -5.97 13.52
CA GLY A 438 -7.25 -5.57 14.66
C GLY A 438 -8.48 -6.46 14.87
N HIS A 439 -9.30 -6.71 13.82
CA HIS A 439 -10.37 -7.70 13.89
C HIS A 439 -10.32 -8.67 12.71
N ASP A 440 -10.98 -9.81 12.87
CA ASP A 440 -10.83 -10.96 11.98
C ASP A 440 -11.24 -10.69 10.53
N LEU A 441 -12.22 -9.81 10.29
CA LEU A 441 -12.67 -9.48 8.94
C LEU A 441 -11.89 -8.32 8.29
N ALA A 442 -11.11 -7.55 9.05
CA ALA A 442 -10.37 -6.42 8.51
C ALA A 442 -9.23 -6.84 7.54
N GLY A 443 -8.76 -8.09 7.66
CA GLY A 443 -7.79 -8.66 6.72
C GLY A 443 -8.24 -8.65 5.26
N ALA A 444 -9.57 -8.66 5.02
CA ALA A 444 -10.15 -8.52 3.68
C ALA A 444 -9.75 -7.22 2.98
N ASN A 445 -9.55 -6.13 3.73
CA ASN A 445 -9.11 -4.85 3.18
C ASN A 445 -7.64 -4.88 2.73
N LEU A 446 -6.77 -5.51 3.52
CA LEU A 446 -5.35 -5.65 3.14
C LEU A 446 -5.18 -6.54 1.91
N TYR A 447 -5.87 -7.70 1.88
CA TYR A 447 -5.92 -8.58 0.72
C TYR A 447 -6.46 -7.86 -0.51
N GLY A 448 -7.61 -7.18 -0.33
CA GLY A 448 -8.30 -6.49 -1.40
C GLY A 448 -7.53 -5.32 -1.99
N PHE A 449 -6.78 -4.58 -1.18
CA PHE A 449 -5.88 -3.54 -1.67
C PHE A 449 -4.84 -4.12 -2.63
N GLY A 450 -4.17 -5.20 -2.26
CA GLY A 450 -3.17 -5.83 -3.12
C GLY A 450 -3.76 -6.29 -4.46
N ARG A 451 -4.94 -6.92 -4.42
CA ARG A 451 -5.63 -7.38 -5.64
C ARG A 451 -6.04 -6.22 -6.55
N LEU A 452 -6.58 -5.12 -6.01
CA LEU A 452 -6.91 -3.93 -6.80
C LEU A 452 -5.66 -3.19 -7.30
N ALA A 453 -4.62 -3.11 -6.49
CA ALA A 453 -3.37 -2.48 -6.91
C ALA A 453 -2.70 -3.27 -8.04
N TRP A 454 -2.85 -4.60 -8.07
CA TRP A 454 -2.41 -5.46 -9.18
C TRP A 454 -3.29 -5.25 -10.41
N ASN A 455 -4.61 -5.42 -10.26
CA ASN A 455 -5.59 -5.27 -11.33
C ASN A 455 -6.83 -4.50 -10.87
N PRO A 456 -6.93 -3.20 -11.17
CA PRO A 456 -8.09 -2.37 -10.81
C PRO A 456 -9.42 -2.83 -11.40
N GLN A 457 -9.39 -3.71 -12.41
CA GLN A 457 -10.61 -4.23 -13.04
C GLN A 457 -11.26 -5.39 -12.28
N THR A 458 -10.54 -6.00 -11.31
CA THR A 458 -11.10 -7.08 -10.49
C THR A 458 -12.27 -6.54 -9.65
N SER A 459 -13.38 -7.26 -9.61
CA SER A 459 -14.56 -6.83 -8.85
C SER A 459 -14.39 -7.02 -7.34
N ALA A 460 -15.13 -6.23 -6.55
CA ALA A 460 -15.12 -6.37 -5.10
C ALA A 460 -15.65 -7.74 -4.65
N GLU A 461 -16.62 -8.28 -5.39
CA GLU A 461 -17.23 -9.59 -5.19
C GLU A 461 -16.21 -10.71 -5.40
N GLU A 462 -15.44 -10.67 -6.51
CA GLU A 462 -14.41 -11.66 -6.79
C GLU A 462 -13.33 -11.65 -5.70
N ILE A 463 -12.87 -10.47 -5.31
CA ILE A 463 -11.82 -10.30 -4.30
C ILE A 463 -12.27 -10.84 -2.94
N VAL A 464 -13.49 -10.51 -2.51
CA VAL A 464 -13.99 -10.95 -1.20
C VAL A 464 -14.22 -12.46 -1.17
N GLN A 465 -14.70 -13.06 -2.26
CA GLN A 465 -14.87 -14.51 -2.38
C GLN A 465 -13.53 -15.25 -2.33
N GLU A 466 -12.50 -14.73 -3.04
CA GLU A 466 -11.15 -15.28 -2.95
C GLU A 466 -10.64 -15.26 -1.50
N TRP A 467 -10.74 -14.10 -0.84
CA TRP A 467 -10.27 -13.95 0.54
C TRP A 467 -11.02 -14.87 1.52
N ILE A 468 -12.34 -14.98 1.41
CA ILE A 468 -13.15 -15.85 2.28
C ILE A 468 -12.74 -17.33 2.10
N ALA A 469 -12.56 -17.77 0.86
CA ALA A 469 -12.16 -19.14 0.56
C ALA A 469 -10.77 -19.49 1.14
N LEU A 470 -9.88 -18.52 1.20
CA LEU A 470 -8.51 -18.68 1.70
C LEU A 470 -8.41 -18.57 3.23
N GLN A 471 -9.20 -17.68 3.85
CA GLN A 471 -9.03 -17.31 5.25
C GLN A 471 -10.12 -17.88 6.16
N ILE A 472 -11.36 -18.01 5.68
CA ILE A 472 -12.52 -18.32 6.51
C ILE A 472 -13.03 -19.74 6.22
N SER A 473 -13.54 -19.97 5.02
CA SER A 473 -14.15 -21.24 4.64
C SER A 473 -14.36 -21.35 3.13
N ARG A 474 -14.25 -22.57 2.61
CA ARG A 474 -14.65 -22.94 1.24
C ARG A 474 -16.10 -23.45 1.15
N ASP A 475 -16.81 -23.53 2.27
CA ASP A 475 -18.24 -23.88 2.26
C ASP A 475 -19.06 -22.78 1.61
N SER A 476 -19.87 -23.13 0.61
CA SER A 476 -20.63 -22.17 -0.19
C SER A 476 -21.66 -21.37 0.62
N GLY A 477 -22.25 -21.97 1.66
CA GLY A 477 -23.19 -21.29 2.55
C GLY A 477 -22.49 -20.24 3.41
N VAL A 478 -21.34 -20.58 3.99
CA VAL A 478 -20.50 -19.63 4.76
C VAL A 478 -20.02 -18.51 3.85
N MET A 479 -19.53 -18.84 2.65
CA MET A 479 -19.06 -17.86 1.68
C MET A 479 -20.15 -16.86 1.31
N ALA A 480 -21.36 -17.33 1.05
CA ALA A 480 -22.50 -16.46 0.69
C ALA A 480 -22.85 -15.48 1.82
N VAL A 481 -22.93 -15.95 3.07
CA VAL A 481 -23.26 -15.10 4.23
C VAL A 481 -22.16 -14.08 4.52
N VAL A 482 -20.90 -14.51 4.56
CA VAL A 482 -19.77 -13.59 4.86
C VAL A 482 -19.57 -12.58 3.73
N SER A 483 -19.76 -12.98 2.47
CA SER A 483 -19.73 -12.05 1.32
C SER A 483 -20.81 -10.97 1.44
N ASP A 484 -22.07 -11.34 1.75
CA ASP A 484 -23.16 -10.38 1.92
C ASP A 484 -22.85 -9.37 3.04
N ILE A 485 -22.36 -9.86 4.19
CA ILE A 485 -21.97 -8.99 5.31
C ILE A 485 -20.88 -7.99 4.87
N LEU A 486 -19.81 -8.46 4.25
CA LEU A 486 -18.69 -7.61 3.86
C LEU A 486 -19.08 -6.60 2.77
N LEU A 487 -19.71 -7.04 1.70
CA LEU A 487 -20.08 -6.17 0.57
C LEU A 487 -21.05 -5.06 0.97
N ARG A 488 -21.93 -5.29 1.94
CA ARG A 488 -22.89 -4.29 2.44
C ARG A 488 -22.34 -3.43 3.58
N SER A 489 -21.28 -3.87 4.25
CA SER A 489 -20.80 -3.26 5.50
C SER A 489 -20.45 -1.78 5.35
N ARG A 490 -19.82 -1.36 4.25
CA ARG A 490 -19.47 0.05 4.01
C ARG A 490 -20.73 0.91 3.88
N GLU A 491 -21.72 0.49 3.12
CA GLU A 491 -22.98 1.23 2.96
C GLU A 491 -23.74 1.33 4.30
N VAL A 492 -23.78 0.25 5.07
CA VAL A 492 -24.36 0.26 6.41
C VAL A 492 -23.63 1.23 7.33
N TYR A 493 -22.30 1.20 7.33
CA TYR A 493 -21.47 2.12 8.12
C TYR A 493 -21.73 3.59 7.74
N GLU A 494 -21.78 3.91 6.45
CA GLU A 494 -22.10 5.25 5.96
C GLU A 494 -23.47 5.74 6.45
N ARG A 495 -24.48 4.88 6.43
CA ARG A 495 -25.85 5.25 6.78
C ARG A 495 -26.02 5.72 8.23
N TYR A 496 -25.23 5.23 9.17
CA TYR A 496 -25.32 5.67 10.55
C TYR A 496 -24.25 6.66 10.97
N THR A 497 -23.16 6.81 10.21
CA THR A 497 -22.08 7.77 10.52
C THR A 497 -22.15 9.06 9.70
N ALA A 498 -22.75 9.04 8.53
CA ALA A 498 -22.86 10.20 7.64
C ALA A 498 -24.25 10.28 6.98
N PRO A 499 -25.38 10.18 7.75
CA PRO A 499 -26.70 10.19 7.16
C PRO A 499 -26.96 11.50 6.41
N LEU A 500 -27.70 11.40 5.31
CA LEU A 500 -28.04 12.54 4.43
C LEU A 500 -26.83 13.24 3.80
N GLY A 501 -25.65 12.61 3.81
CA GLY A 501 -24.42 13.21 3.30
C GLY A 501 -23.86 14.36 4.13
N ILE A 502 -24.39 14.58 5.33
CA ILE A 502 -23.84 15.50 6.31
C ILE A 502 -22.57 14.87 6.88
N GLY A 503 -21.49 15.63 6.98
CA GLY A 503 -20.17 15.17 7.41
C GLY A 503 -20.25 14.24 8.62
N PHE A 504 -19.38 13.26 8.67
CA PHE A 504 -19.49 12.13 9.58
C PHE A 504 -19.71 12.55 11.04
N MET A 505 -20.69 11.91 11.67
CA MET A 505 -21.07 12.14 13.05
C MET A 505 -20.24 11.23 13.96
N VAL A 506 -19.02 11.66 14.27
CA VAL A 506 -18.09 10.91 15.10
C VAL A 506 -17.56 11.80 16.24
N ASN A 507 -17.06 11.17 17.30
CA ASN A 507 -16.43 11.91 18.37
C ASN A 507 -15.14 12.59 17.91
N PRO A 508 -14.88 13.81 18.36
CA PRO A 508 -13.62 14.50 18.13
C PRO A 508 -12.42 13.70 18.63
N ALA A 509 -11.27 13.95 18.05
CA ALA A 509 -9.97 13.38 18.38
C ALA A 509 -9.78 11.88 18.09
N HIS A 510 -10.74 11.02 18.43
CA HIS A 510 -10.62 9.56 18.16
C HIS A 510 -11.47 9.04 17.01
N HIS A 511 -12.31 9.87 16.39
CA HIS A 511 -13.10 9.57 15.19
C HIS A 511 -14.03 8.35 15.29
N TYR A 512 -14.41 7.96 16.49
CA TYR A 512 -15.30 6.83 16.75
C TYR A 512 -16.73 7.30 16.99
N GLY A 513 -17.69 6.63 16.41
CA GLY A 513 -19.11 7.03 16.52
C GLY A 513 -20.05 5.93 16.13
N PRO A 514 -21.36 6.22 15.97
CA PRO A 514 -21.89 7.56 15.71
C PRO A 514 -22.00 8.46 16.96
N ASN A 515 -21.81 9.75 16.77
CA ASN A 515 -22.13 10.76 17.76
C ASN A 515 -22.75 11.99 17.08
N PRO A 516 -24.07 12.12 17.06
CA PRO A 516 -24.76 13.23 16.39
C PRO A 516 -24.47 14.61 17.04
N GLU A 517 -24.02 14.63 18.28
CA GLU A 517 -23.67 15.85 19.01
C GLU A 517 -22.15 16.09 19.06
N GLY A 518 -21.36 15.24 18.41
CA GLY A 518 -19.90 15.38 18.34
C GLY A 518 -19.51 16.66 17.61
N TYR A 519 -18.61 17.45 18.23
CA TYR A 519 -18.11 18.68 17.66
C TYR A 519 -16.64 18.88 18.01
N GLU A 520 -15.84 19.28 17.04
CA GLU A 520 -14.42 19.52 17.21
C GLU A 520 -14.14 20.99 17.49
N TYR A 521 -13.79 21.30 18.74
CA TYR A 521 -13.42 22.64 19.20
C TYR A 521 -11.92 22.92 19.12
N SER A 522 -11.11 21.92 18.80
CA SER A 522 -9.67 22.05 18.72
C SER A 522 -9.23 22.72 17.41
N LYS A 523 -7.91 22.93 17.29
CA LYS A 523 -7.28 23.43 16.06
C LYS A 523 -7.54 22.56 14.81
N TRP A 524 -8.01 21.33 15.00
CA TRP A 524 -8.34 20.41 13.91
C TRP A 524 -9.73 20.62 13.32
N GLY A 525 -10.56 21.44 13.96
CA GLY A 525 -11.97 21.78 13.76
C GLY A 525 -12.57 21.60 12.38
N THR A 526 -12.66 20.37 11.91
CA THR A 526 -13.20 20.02 10.60
C THR A 526 -14.54 19.29 10.68
N TYR A 527 -15.06 19.11 11.90
CA TYR A 527 -16.27 18.34 12.15
C TYR A 527 -17.39 19.29 12.54
N HIS A 528 -18.56 18.98 11.99
CA HIS A 528 -19.80 19.67 12.30
C HIS A 528 -20.70 18.69 13.02
N ARG A 529 -21.26 19.08 14.15
CA ARG A 529 -22.32 18.28 14.77
C ARG A 529 -23.63 18.43 14.01
N ALA A 530 -24.43 17.38 13.99
CA ALA A 530 -25.81 17.45 13.63
C ALA A 530 -26.58 17.93 14.86
N ASP A 531 -27.31 19.03 14.73
CA ASP A 531 -28.14 19.53 15.82
C ASP A 531 -29.36 18.61 15.99
N HIS A 532 -29.57 18.09 17.21
CA HIS A 532 -30.74 17.25 17.51
C HIS A 532 -32.07 18.03 17.52
N LEU A 533 -32.01 19.35 17.56
CA LEU A 533 -33.17 20.23 17.50
C LEU A 533 -33.55 20.64 16.07
N ALA A 534 -32.67 20.47 15.12
CA ALA A 534 -32.88 20.82 13.74
C ALA A 534 -32.11 19.87 12.80
N VAL A 535 -32.61 19.69 11.60
CA VAL A 535 -31.89 18.96 10.56
C VAL A 535 -30.78 19.88 10.02
N GLY A 536 -29.53 19.53 10.29
CA GLY A 536 -28.40 20.26 9.77
C GLY A 536 -27.28 20.49 10.77
N VAL A 537 -26.36 21.37 10.37
CA VAL A 537 -25.19 21.75 11.14
C VAL A 537 -25.56 22.76 12.20
N ASP A 538 -25.12 22.56 13.44
CA ASP A 538 -25.27 23.56 14.49
C ASP A 538 -24.60 24.88 14.05
N ARG A 539 -25.34 25.97 14.16
CA ARG A 539 -24.93 27.30 13.73
C ARG A 539 -24.74 28.28 14.88
N SER A 540 -24.88 27.84 16.15
CA SER A 540 -24.71 28.69 17.33
C SER A 540 -23.26 28.96 17.66
#